data_36c8ab9c6c93db71b6da595bba16b940
#
_entry.id   36c8ab9c6c93db71b6da595bba16b940
#
_cell.length_a   1.000
_cell.length_b   1.000
_cell.length_c   1.000
_cell.angle_alpha   90.00
_cell.angle_beta   90.00
_cell.angle_gamma   90.00
#
_symmetry.space_group_name_H-M   'P 1'
#
loop_
_entity.id
_entity.type
_entity.pdbx_description
1 polymer ?
#
loop_
_entity_poly.entity_id
_entity_poly.type
_entity_poly.pdbx_seq_one_letter_code
_entity_poly.pdbx_strand_id
1 'polypeptide(L)'
;INRGAFLSGSFSEVADEITQVRKACGKAHLKIILETGELETLENVRAASDLAIRAAADAGPIEDGELFIKTSTGKVSPAATMPVTLVMLDAIYDYFKETGIRIGMKPAGGIRTAKQALHYLVMVKETLGQEWLQKSLFRFGASSLANDVLRQLVRQESGRYTATYDFSEA
;
A
#
# COMPACT_ATOMS: atom_id res chain seq x y z
N ILE A 1 -10.15 -1.76 -7.21
CA ILE A 1 -10.50 -2.70 -8.31
C ILE A 1 -11.91 -3.20 -8.16
N ASN A 2 -12.47 -3.73 -9.22
CA ASN A 2 -13.74 -4.47 -9.20
C ASN A 2 -13.54 -5.85 -8.58
N ARG A 3 -13.79 -5.99 -7.28
CA ARG A 3 -13.56 -7.24 -6.54
C ARG A 3 -14.54 -8.34 -6.95
N GLY A 4 -15.77 -7.97 -7.28
CA GLY A 4 -16.77 -8.92 -7.77
C GLY A 4 -16.34 -9.58 -9.08
N ALA A 5 -15.88 -8.78 -10.06
CA ALA A 5 -15.33 -9.29 -11.31
C ALA A 5 -14.07 -10.15 -11.06
N PHE A 6 -13.17 -9.71 -10.18
CA PHE A 6 -11.97 -10.46 -9.83
C PHE A 6 -12.30 -11.84 -9.24
N LEU A 7 -13.17 -11.90 -8.23
CA LEU A 7 -13.55 -13.14 -7.55
C LEU A 7 -14.37 -14.10 -8.45
N SER A 8 -15.08 -13.55 -9.44
CA SER A 8 -15.77 -14.36 -10.46
C SER A 8 -14.86 -14.87 -11.58
N GLY A 9 -13.56 -14.51 -11.56
CA GLY A 9 -12.59 -14.92 -12.58
C GLY A 9 -12.57 -14.03 -13.84
N SER A 10 -13.30 -12.90 -13.84
CA SER A 10 -13.32 -11.93 -14.96
C SER A 10 -12.08 -11.03 -14.93
N PHE A 11 -10.88 -11.61 -14.92
CA PHE A 11 -9.61 -10.90 -14.78
C PHE A 11 -9.35 -9.89 -15.91
N SER A 12 -9.78 -10.17 -17.13
CA SER A 12 -9.67 -9.26 -18.26
C SER A 12 -10.46 -7.97 -18.04
N GLU A 13 -11.67 -8.07 -17.49
CA GLU A 13 -12.49 -6.89 -17.15
C GLU A 13 -11.77 -5.99 -16.14
N VAL A 14 -11.19 -6.60 -15.07
CA VAL A 14 -10.43 -5.85 -14.07
C VAL A 14 -9.19 -5.19 -14.67
N ALA A 15 -8.48 -5.90 -15.55
CA ALA A 15 -7.30 -5.36 -16.24
C ALA A 15 -7.67 -4.18 -17.16
N ASP A 16 -8.78 -4.30 -17.90
CA ASP A 16 -9.27 -3.25 -18.78
C ASP A 16 -9.67 -1.98 -18.01
N GLU A 17 -10.36 -2.12 -16.87
CA GLU A 17 -10.69 -1.00 -15.98
C GLU A 17 -9.42 -0.29 -15.49
N ILE A 18 -8.41 -1.03 -15.02
CA ILE A 18 -7.13 -0.47 -14.57
C ILE A 18 -6.43 0.27 -15.71
N THR A 19 -6.38 -0.34 -16.89
CA THR A 19 -5.78 0.24 -18.10
C THR A 19 -6.45 1.57 -18.48
N GLN A 20 -7.77 1.62 -18.46
CA GLN A 20 -8.53 2.84 -18.77
C GLN A 20 -8.25 3.94 -17.74
N VAL A 21 -8.28 3.61 -16.44
CA VAL A 21 -7.96 4.57 -15.38
C VAL A 21 -6.52 5.06 -15.51
N ARG A 22 -5.55 4.17 -15.75
CA ARG A 22 -4.14 4.54 -15.92
C ARG A 22 -3.96 5.52 -17.10
N LYS A 23 -4.58 5.26 -18.22
CA LYS A 23 -4.57 6.17 -19.39
C LYS A 23 -5.19 7.53 -19.05
N ALA A 24 -6.29 7.54 -18.31
CA ALA A 24 -6.96 8.79 -17.90
C ALA A 24 -6.12 9.61 -16.90
N CYS A 25 -5.29 8.97 -16.09
CA CYS A 25 -4.40 9.65 -15.14
C CYS A 25 -3.29 10.45 -15.83
N GLY A 26 -2.89 10.10 -17.05
CA GLY A 26 -1.80 10.75 -17.77
C GLY A 26 -0.49 10.66 -16.97
N LYS A 27 0.05 11.80 -16.55
CA LYS A 27 1.28 11.91 -15.75
C LYS A 27 1.04 11.90 -14.23
N ALA A 28 -0.19 11.74 -13.78
CA ALA A 28 -0.50 11.70 -12.35
C ALA A 28 -0.12 10.35 -11.76
N HIS A 29 0.39 10.37 -10.52
CA HIS A 29 0.65 9.14 -9.77
C HIS A 29 -0.65 8.38 -9.51
N LEU A 30 -0.67 7.10 -9.85
CA LEU A 30 -1.82 6.22 -9.63
C LEU A 30 -1.60 5.34 -8.40
N LYS A 31 -2.62 5.23 -7.55
CA LYS A 31 -2.67 4.26 -6.46
C LYS A 31 -3.86 3.33 -6.63
N ILE A 32 -3.58 2.07 -6.97
CA ILE A 32 -4.61 1.06 -7.16
C ILE A 32 -4.94 0.43 -5.80
N ILE A 33 -6.19 0.56 -5.37
CA ILE A 33 -6.69 -0.03 -4.11
C ILE A 33 -7.23 -1.41 -4.43
N LEU A 34 -6.64 -2.44 -3.82
CA LEU A 34 -7.08 -3.83 -4.00
C LEU A 34 -8.29 -4.18 -3.14
N GLU A 35 -8.45 -3.52 -1.97
CA GLU A 35 -9.42 -3.83 -0.92
C GLU A 35 -9.26 -5.27 -0.41
N THR A 36 -8.07 -5.55 0.06
CA THR A 36 -7.57 -6.90 0.37
C THR A 36 -8.42 -7.68 1.37
N GLY A 37 -9.19 -6.99 2.24
CA GLY A 37 -10.12 -7.64 3.15
C GLY A 37 -11.29 -8.34 2.47
N GLU A 38 -11.57 -8.01 1.20
CA GLU A 38 -12.63 -8.64 0.40
C GLU A 38 -12.08 -9.66 -0.63
N LEU A 39 -10.77 -9.89 -0.67
CA LEU A 39 -10.15 -10.85 -1.59
C LEU A 39 -10.06 -12.27 -1.02
N GLU A 40 -10.48 -12.48 0.21
CA GLU A 40 -10.66 -13.76 0.90
C GLU A 40 -9.38 -14.53 1.22
N THR A 41 -8.44 -14.69 0.29
CA THR A 41 -7.22 -15.49 0.47
C THR A 41 -5.94 -14.71 0.12
N LEU A 42 -4.80 -15.16 0.63
CA LEU A 42 -3.49 -14.57 0.29
C LEU A 42 -3.12 -14.81 -1.18
N GLU A 43 -3.56 -15.92 -1.76
CA GLU A 43 -3.40 -16.23 -3.17
C GLU A 43 -4.13 -15.22 -4.05
N ASN A 44 -5.36 -14.86 -3.68
CA ASN A 44 -6.12 -13.81 -4.36
C ASN A 44 -5.48 -12.44 -4.21
N VAL A 45 -4.93 -12.12 -3.02
CA VAL A 45 -4.19 -10.88 -2.80
C VAL A 45 -2.96 -10.82 -3.71
N ARG A 46 -2.22 -11.94 -3.82
CA ARG A 46 -1.07 -12.02 -4.73
C ARG A 46 -1.50 -11.84 -6.18
N ALA A 47 -2.46 -12.60 -6.64
CA ALA A 47 -2.97 -12.53 -8.01
C ALA A 47 -3.51 -11.13 -8.36
N ALA A 48 -4.25 -10.49 -7.45
CA ALA A 48 -4.74 -9.12 -7.64
C ALA A 48 -3.60 -8.10 -7.69
N SER A 49 -2.52 -8.29 -6.91
CA SER A 49 -1.34 -7.43 -6.93
C SER A 49 -0.62 -7.52 -8.28
N ASP A 50 -0.35 -8.75 -8.73
CA ASP A 50 0.30 -9.00 -10.02
C ASP A 50 -0.55 -8.44 -11.19
N LEU A 51 -1.85 -8.71 -11.18
CA LEU A 51 -2.79 -8.19 -12.19
C LEU A 51 -2.78 -6.65 -12.23
N ALA A 52 -2.85 -6.01 -11.06
CA ALA A 52 -2.90 -4.55 -10.96
C ALA A 52 -1.62 -3.90 -11.48
N ILE A 53 -0.47 -4.43 -11.13
CA ILE A 53 0.83 -3.92 -11.57
C ILE A 53 0.98 -4.10 -13.08
N ARG A 54 0.72 -5.31 -13.60
CA ARG A 54 0.90 -5.63 -15.03
C ARG A 54 -0.07 -4.87 -15.91
N ALA A 55 -1.37 -4.82 -15.57
CA ALA A 55 -2.37 -4.06 -16.34
C ALA A 55 -2.04 -2.55 -16.41
N ALA A 56 -1.50 -1.98 -15.33
CA ALA A 56 -1.06 -0.59 -15.33
C ALA A 56 0.20 -0.39 -16.18
N ALA A 57 1.12 -1.35 -16.19
CA ALA A 57 2.33 -1.34 -17.00
C ALA A 57 2.03 -1.50 -18.50
N ASP A 58 1.11 -2.38 -18.85
CA ASP A 58 0.67 -2.60 -20.24
C ASP A 58 -0.02 -1.36 -20.84
N ALA A 59 -0.60 -0.51 -19.98
CA ALA A 59 -1.23 0.75 -20.38
C ALA A 59 -0.24 1.84 -20.84
N GLY A 60 1.06 1.68 -20.53
CA GLY A 60 2.13 2.60 -20.90
C GLY A 60 3.30 2.56 -19.91
N PRO A 61 4.43 3.21 -20.23
CA PRO A 61 5.61 3.20 -19.40
C PRO A 61 5.32 3.74 -17.99
N ILE A 62 5.98 3.15 -16.99
CA ILE A 62 5.91 3.53 -15.59
C ILE A 62 7.31 3.94 -15.13
N GLU A 63 7.40 5.08 -14.45
CA GLU A 63 8.61 5.51 -13.75
C GLU A 63 8.57 5.06 -12.28
N ASP A 64 9.75 5.06 -11.63
CA ASP A 64 9.89 4.72 -10.21
C ASP A 64 8.94 5.52 -9.33
N GLY A 65 8.09 4.84 -8.56
CA GLY A 65 7.14 5.45 -7.64
C GLY A 65 5.93 6.14 -8.27
N GLU A 66 5.74 6.04 -9.57
CA GLU A 66 4.55 6.57 -10.26
C GLU A 66 3.31 5.72 -9.99
N LEU A 67 3.49 4.41 -9.89
CA LEU A 67 2.44 3.46 -9.55
C LEU A 67 2.58 2.97 -8.11
N PHE A 68 1.47 2.91 -7.39
CA PHE A 68 1.34 2.29 -6.07
C PHE A 68 0.24 1.25 -6.07
N ILE A 69 0.44 0.16 -5.33
CA ILE A 69 -0.65 -0.68 -4.86
C ILE A 69 -0.94 -0.39 -3.38
N LYS A 70 -2.21 -0.43 -3.02
CA LYS A 70 -2.71 -0.08 -1.69
C LYS A 70 -3.62 -1.18 -1.17
N THR A 71 -3.50 -1.55 0.09
CA THR A 71 -4.29 -2.62 0.69
C THR A 71 -5.78 -2.31 0.66
N SER A 72 -6.22 -1.21 1.28
CA SER A 72 -7.64 -0.97 1.48
C SER A 72 -8.02 0.51 1.48
N THR A 73 -9.34 0.78 1.37
CA THR A 73 -9.92 2.11 1.57
C THR A 73 -9.87 2.54 3.04
N GLY A 74 -9.74 1.59 3.97
CA GLY A 74 -9.88 1.80 5.41
C GLY A 74 -11.34 1.71 5.89
N LYS A 75 -12.28 1.35 5.02
CA LYS A 75 -13.71 1.20 5.34
C LYS A 75 -14.13 -0.25 5.60
N VAL A 76 -13.32 -1.20 5.14
CA VAL A 76 -13.55 -2.65 5.29
C VAL A 76 -12.54 -3.21 6.30
N SER A 77 -12.95 -4.21 7.07
CA SER A 77 -12.11 -4.94 8.02
C SER A 77 -12.19 -6.45 7.72
N PRO A 78 -11.05 -7.16 7.73
CA PRO A 78 -9.69 -6.68 7.98
C PRO A 78 -9.17 -5.80 6.83
N ALA A 79 -8.25 -4.87 7.17
CA ALA A 79 -7.63 -4.00 6.17
C ALA A 79 -6.15 -4.37 5.99
N ALA A 80 -5.19 -3.47 6.31
CA ALA A 80 -3.78 -3.84 6.28
C ALA A 80 -3.45 -4.81 7.42
N THR A 81 -2.91 -5.97 7.06
CA THR A 81 -2.29 -6.92 7.98
C THR A 81 -0.86 -7.22 7.54
N MET A 82 -0.02 -7.71 8.45
CA MET A 82 1.37 -8.06 8.12
C MET A 82 1.44 -9.11 6.99
N PRO A 83 0.70 -10.24 7.05
CA PRO A 83 0.73 -11.24 5.97
C PRO A 83 0.28 -10.70 4.62
N VAL A 84 -0.82 -9.95 4.58
CA VAL A 84 -1.34 -9.33 3.35
C VAL A 84 -0.31 -8.37 2.75
N THR A 85 0.29 -7.52 3.61
CA THR A 85 1.30 -6.57 3.15
C THR A 85 2.54 -7.27 2.62
N LEU A 86 3.00 -8.34 3.28
CA LEU A 86 4.16 -9.13 2.81
C LEU A 86 3.90 -9.70 1.40
N VAL A 87 2.75 -10.32 1.19
CA VAL A 87 2.38 -10.87 -0.14
C VAL A 87 2.37 -9.79 -1.23
N MET A 88 1.90 -8.57 -0.90
CA MET A 88 1.95 -7.45 -1.83
C MET A 88 3.37 -6.95 -2.09
N LEU A 89 4.24 -6.96 -1.06
CA LEU A 89 5.67 -6.62 -1.23
C LEU A 89 6.39 -7.65 -2.09
N ASP A 90 6.07 -8.93 -1.96
CA ASP A 90 6.62 -9.99 -2.81
C ASP A 90 6.25 -9.79 -4.29
N ALA A 91 5.00 -9.39 -4.58
CA ALA A 91 4.59 -9.05 -5.94
C ALA A 91 5.39 -7.84 -6.50
N ILE A 92 5.61 -6.81 -5.68
CA ILE A 92 6.45 -5.65 -6.04
C ILE A 92 7.90 -6.08 -6.27
N TYR A 93 8.43 -6.95 -5.42
CA TYR A 93 9.80 -7.46 -5.54
C TYR A 93 10.01 -8.22 -6.85
N ASP A 94 9.11 -9.14 -7.17
CA ASP A 94 9.20 -9.94 -8.40
C ASP A 94 9.13 -9.04 -9.64
N TYR A 95 8.22 -8.07 -9.67
CA TYR A 95 8.13 -7.10 -10.75
C TYR A 95 9.41 -6.25 -10.89
N PHE A 96 9.97 -5.80 -9.77
CA PHE A 96 11.24 -5.07 -9.76
C PHE A 96 12.40 -5.93 -10.28
N LYS A 97 12.46 -7.20 -9.89
CA LYS A 97 13.50 -8.13 -10.40
C LYS A 97 13.40 -8.36 -11.89
N GLU A 98 12.19 -8.36 -12.42
CA GLU A 98 11.92 -8.57 -13.84
C GLU A 98 12.21 -7.32 -14.68
N THR A 99 11.87 -6.12 -14.19
CA THR A 99 11.84 -4.89 -14.99
C THR A 99 12.82 -3.81 -14.56
N GLY A 100 13.32 -3.85 -13.33
CA GLY A 100 14.10 -2.79 -12.69
C GLY A 100 13.26 -1.60 -12.21
N ILE A 101 11.93 -1.60 -12.40
CA ILE A 101 11.03 -0.50 -12.05
C ILE A 101 10.50 -0.68 -10.61
N ARG A 102 10.56 0.39 -9.82
CA ARG A 102 10.13 0.39 -8.42
C ARG A 102 8.68 0.82 -8.28
N ILE A 103 7.81 -0.14 -7.97
CA ILE A 103 6.40 0.10 -7.62
C ILE A 103 6.31 0.49 -6.14
N GLY A 104 5.47 1.48 -5.84
CA GLY A 104 5.24 1.93 -4.46
C GLY A 104 4.21 1.08 -3.72
N MET A 105 4.35 1.01 -2.39
CA MET A 105 3.41 0.32 -1.49
C MET A 105 2.74 1.29 -0.52
N LYS A 106 1.41 1.10 -0.30
CA LYS A 106 0.66 1.85 0.71
C LYS A 106 -0.22 0.93 1.55
N PRO A 107 0.27 0.36 2.66
CA PRO A 107 -0.59 -0.30 3.62
C PRO A 107 -1.52 0.72 4.26
N ALA A 108 -2.81 0.42 4.32
CA ALA A 108 -3.86 1.32 4.80
C ALA A 108 -4.92 0.57 5.60
N GLY A 109 -5.35 1.20 6.71
CA GLY A 109 -6.35 0.69 7.64
C GLY A 109 -5.77 -0.19 8.74
N GLY A 110 -6.11 0.10 9.99
CA GLY A 110 -5.71 -0.66 11.17
C GLY A 110 -4.36 -0.30 11.78
N ILE A 111 -3.51 0.49 11.12
CA ILE A 111 -2.19 0.91 11.62
C ILE A 111 -2.36 2.20 12.42
N ARG A 112 -2.22 2.13 13.75
CA ARG A 112 -2.58 3.25 14.64
C ARG A 112 -1.41 3.75 15.48
N THR A 113 -0.36 2.94 15.68
CA THR A 113 0.74 3.28 16.58
C THR A 113 2.08 3.28 15.87
N ALA A 114 3.01 4.11 16.35
CA ALA A 114 4.39 4.15 15.87
C ALA A 114 5.07 2.77 15.94
N LYS A 115 4.80 2.00 17.00
CA LYS A 115 5.32 0.62 17.14
C LYS A 115 4.84 -0.29 16.01
N GLN A 116 3.54 -0.24 15.67
CA GLN A 116 3.03 -1.00 14.53
C GLN A 116 3.70 -0.56 13.22
N ALA A 117 3.79 0.76 13.00
CA ALA A 117 4.44 1.30 11.80
C ALA A 117 5.90 0.83 11.65
N LEU A 118 6.66 0.77 12.76
CA LEU A 118 8.03 0.26 12.75
C LEU A 118 8.10 -1.20 12.27
N HIS A 119 7.15 -2.06 12.65
CA HIS A 119 7.12 -3.45 12.15
C HIS A 119 6.95 -3.49 10.62
N TYR A 120 6.08 -2.64 10.05
CA TYR A 120 5.92 -2.52 8.60
C TYR A 120 7.19 -1.98 7.92
N LEU A 121 7.87 -1.00 8.51
CA LEU A 121 9.12 -0.47 7.96
C LEU A 121 10.23 -1.52 7.96
N VAL A 122 10.33 -2.32 9.03
CA VAL A 122 11.27 -3.47 9.07
C VAL A 122 10.93 -4.46 7.96
N MET A 123 9.66 -4.84 7.81
CA MET A 123 9.23 -5.76 6.76
C MET A 123 9.60 -5.22 5.37
N VAL A 124 9.31 -3.95 5.07
CA VAL A 124 9.67 -3.33 3.79
C VAL A 124 11.16 -3.38 3.55
N LYS A 125 11.97 -3.04 4.57
CA LYS A 125 13.43 -3.07 4.47
C LYS A 125 13.96 -4.46 4.17
N GLU A 126 13.46 -5.47 4.88
CA GLU A 126 13.93 -6.86 4.73
C GLU A 126 13.46 -7.49 3.41
N THR A 127 12.29 -7.08 2.87
CA THR A 127 11.74 -7.63 1.61
C THR A 127 12.27 -6.89 0.39
N LEU A 128 12.25 -5.56 0.41
CA LEU A 128 12.52 -4.73 -0.78
C LEU A 128 13.85 -3.96 -0.73
N GLY A 129 14.42 -3.83 0.46
CA GLY A 129 15.63 -3.02 0.68
C GLY A 129 15.34 -1.63 1.21
N GLN A 130 16.41 -0.96 1.63
CA GLN A 130 16.35 0.37 2.26
C GLN A 130 15.87 1.46 1.29
N GLU A 131 16.04 1.26 -0.01
CA GLU A 131 15.64 2.19 -1.07
C GLU A 131 14.14 2.43 -1.11
N TRP A 132 13.33 1.49 -0.60
CA TRP A 132 11.88 1.68 -0.47
C TRP A 132 11.45 2.50 0.75
N LEU A 133 12.34 2.74 1.72
CA LEU A 133 12.04 3.53 2.93
C LEU A 133 12.05 5.04 2.64
N GLN A 134 11.34 5.47 1.62
CA GLN A 134 11.19 6.87 1.23
C GLN A 134 9.76 7.17 0.77
N LYS A 135 9.34 8.42 0.93
CA LYS A 135 7.96 8.86 0.63
C LYS A 135 7.52 8.67 -0.82
N SER A 136 8.46 8.52 -1.75
CA SER A 136 8.18 8.25 -3.17
C SER A 136 7.82 6.79 -3.43
N LEU A 137 8.15 5.85 -2.51
CA LEU A 137 7.95 4.41 -2.70
C LEU A 137 7.14 3.74 -1.57
N PHE A 138 7.10 4.34 -0.37
CA PHE A 138 6.35 3.78 0.75
C PHE A 138 5.57 4.85 1.51
N ARG A 139 4.30 4.57 1.82
CA ARG A 139 3.43 5.47 2.58
C ARG A 139 2.45 4.68 3.43
N PHE A 140 2.15 5.18 4.62
CA PHE A 140 1.03 4.67 5.42
C PHE A 140 -0.28 5.37 5.04
N GLY A 141 -1.37 4.60 5.00
CA GLY A 141 -2.73 5.11 4.90
C GLY A 141 -3.40 5.09 6.28
N ALA A 142 -3.07 6.07 7.13
CA ALA A 142 -3.54 6.11 8.50
C ALA A 142 -3.68 7.57 8.98
N SER A 143 -4.73 7.88 9.73
CA SER A 143 -4.94 9.22 10.34
C SER A 143 -4.36 9.28 11.75
N SER A 144 -4.78 8.40 12.65
CA SER A 144 -4.37 8.38 14.06
C SER A 144 -2.87 8.10 14.28
N LEU A 145 -2.22 7.42 13.34
CA LEU A 145 -0.79 7.13 13.40
C LEU A 145 0.06 8.41 13.50
N ALA A 146 -0.29 9.47 12.76
CA ALA A 146 0.46 10.73 12.79
C ALA A 146 0.49 11.32 14.20
N ASN A 147 -0.64 11.31 14.90
CA ASN A 147 -0.73 11.80 16.28
C ASN A 147 0.10 10.94 17.24
N ASP A 148 0.09 9.61 17.08
CA ASP A 148 0.91 8.74 17.92
C ASP A 148 2.41 8.99 17.68
N VAL A 149 2.83 9.14 16.44
CA VAL A 149 4.24 9.48 16.09
C VAL A 149 4.64 10.82 16.72
N LEU A 150 3.79 11.85 16.60
CA LEU A 150 4.05 13.17 17.22
C LEU A 150 4.20 13.04 18.75
N ARG A 151 3.34 12.26 19.41
CA ARG A 151 3.45 11.98 20.85
C ARG A 151 4.79 11.32 21.22
N GLN A 152 5.23 10.34 20.43
CA GLN A 152 6.52 9.70 20.67
C GLN A 152 7.70 10.67 20.48
N LEU A 153 7.66 11.54 19.49
CA LEU A 153 8.68 12.56 19.26
C LEU A 153 8.75 13.58 20.42
N VAL A 154 7.60 14.12 20.84
CA VAL A 154 7.55 15.03 22.00
C VAL A 154 8.03 14.35 23.27
N ARG A 155 7.68 13.08 23.49
CA ARG A 155 8.21 12.31 24.62
C ARG A 155 9.73 12.17 24.56
N GLN A 156 10.28 11.91 23.39
CA GLN A 156 11.72 11.76 23.21
C GLN A 156 12.48 13.06 23.52
N GLU A 157 11.91 14.21 23.15
CA GLU A 157 12.51 15.52 23.39
C GLU A 157 12.31 16.01 24.82
N SER A 158 11.10 15.87 25.38
CA SER A 158 10.72 16.47 26.67
C SER A 158 10.83 15.51 27.86
N GLY A 159 10.96 14.21 27.62
CA GLY A 159 10.88 13.16 28.65
C GLY A 159 9.47 12.92 29.22
N ARG A 160 8.44 13.61 28.73
CA ARG A 160 7.07 13.58 29.26
C ARG A 160 6.09 13.04 28.22
N TYR A 161 5.08 12.31 28.69
CA TYR A 161 3.95 11.94 27.84
C TYR A 161 3.01 13.15 27.67
N THR A 162 2.56 13.36 26.44
CA THR A 162 1.50 14.31 26.11
C THR A 162 0.13 13.70 26.45
N ALA A 163 -0.83 14.55 26.78
CA ALA A 163 -2.22 14.14 26.93
C ALA A 163 -2.87 13.86 25.57
N THR A 164 -3.96 13.11 25.57
CA THR A 164 -4.69 12.77 24.34
C THR A 164 -5.27 14.00 23.63
N TYR A 165 -5.59 15.06 24.38
CA TYR A 165 -6.16 16.31 23.87
C TYR A 165 -5.09 17.30 23.34
N ASP A 166 -3.79 17.02 23.49
CA ASP A 166 -2.72 17.90 23.00
C ASP A 166 -2.60 17.86 21.46
N PHE A 167 -3.17 16.83 20.83
CA PHE A 167 -3.25 16.71 19.38
C PHE A 167 -4.70 16.41 18.99
N SER A 168 -5.21 17.17 18.00
CA SER A 168 -6.55 16.93 17.47
C SER A 168 -6.64 15.54 16.84
N GLU A 169 -7.67 14.79 17.14
CA GLU A 169 -8.03 13.60 16.37
C GLU A 169 -8.63 14.06 15.03
N ALA A 170 -8.05 13.62 13.94
CA ALA A 170 -8.57 13.85 12.60
C ALA A 170 -9.66 12.84 12.26
#